data_c1257fcf7476fb9b884618ecbd2fa9ad
#
_entry.id   c1257fcf7476fb9b884618ecbd2fa9ad
#
_cell.length_a   1.000
_cell.length_b   1.000
_cell.length_c   1.000
_cell.angle_alpha   90.00
_cell.angle_beta   90.00
_cell.angle_gamma   90.00
#
_symmetry.space_group_name_H-M   'P 1'
#
loop_
_entity.id
_entity.type
_entity.pdbx_description
1 polymer ?
#
loop_
_entity_poly.entity_id
_entity_poly.type
_entity_poly.pdbx_seq_one_letter_code
_entity_poly.pdbx_strand_id
1 'polypeptide(L)'
;MFLNNEIKNNIFTALCVLFGLAGVGFLLIIICSLIYKGILGLSPGIFTLPTAFGGLANAILGQIILVFMASVFGLFIGSFAGIYISEYSKNKAVKNGLICVIEILLSTPSIIVGVFIYAIFVSTFGSYSGIAGSLALGFIMLCVVAKTFFEALGSVDPKLKEASYALGASKRQVIMSVMMANAKPALITGVILGVARIAGESAPLLFTNANNDFFSFDIFSSLPSLSVSIYEFSLSSDEALRNAAWSGALLLLIMVLGANIITKIIFLKRK
;
A
#
# COMPACT_ATOMS: atom_id res chain seq x y z
N MET A 1 11.06 41.18 -28.60
CA MET A 1 10.00 40.39 -27.93
C MET A 1 10.42 38.92 -27.72
N PHE A 2 11.09 38.26 -28.67
CA PHE A 2 11.53 36.83 -28.59
C PHE A 2 12.60 36.57 -27.52
N LEU A 3 13.62 37.43 -27.39
CA LEU A 3 14.68 37.28 -26.35
C LEU A 3 14.11 37.29 -24.91
N ASN A 4 13.04 38.00 -24.65
CA ASN A 4 12.40 38.01 -23.32
C ASN A 4 11.67 36.69 -22.98
N ASN A 5 11.21 35.95 -23.99
CA ASN A 5 10.55 34.69 -23.81
C ASN A 5 11.57 33.55 -23.58
N GLU A 6 12.73 33.56 -24.22
CA GLU A 6 13.81 32.60 -23.97
C GLU A 6 14.38 32.72 -22.56
N ILE A 7 14.61 33.99 -22.10
CA ILE A 7 15.09 34.22 -20.74
C ILE A 7 14.07 33.73 -19.71
N LYS A 8 12.79 34.04 -19.91
CA LYS A 8 11.70 33.55 -19.01
C LYS A 8 11.62 32.04 -19.00
N ASN A 9 11.74 31.39 -20.16
CA ASN A 9 11.74 29.93 -20.26
C ASN A 9 12.95 29.31 -19.54
N ASN A 10 14.14 29.90 -19.70
CA ASN A 10 15.35 29.41 -19.03
C ASN A 10 15.26 29.57 -17.51
N ILE A 11 14.72 30.70 -17.02
CA ILE A 11 14.47 30.93 -15.59
C ILE A 11 13.46 29.90 -15.06
N PHE A 12 12.34 29.68 -15.77
CA PHE A 12 11.35 28.68 -15.39
C PHE A 12 11.94 27.28 -15.35
N THR A 13 12.71 26.89 -16.36
CA THR A 13 13.39 25.60 -16.39
C THR A 13 14.38 25.45 -15.23
N ALA A 14 15.17 26.50 -14.95
CA ALA A 14 16.11 26.49 -13.82
C ALA A 14 15.38 26.33 -12.47
N LEU A 15 14.26 27.01 -12.28
CA LEU A 15 13.43 26.85 -11.09
C LEU A 15 12.86 25.43 -10.97
N CYS A 16 12.33 24.86 -12.05
CA CYS A 16 11.84 23.47 -12.06
C CYS A 16 12.94 22.46 -11.69
N VAL A 17 14.14 22.63 -12.24
CA VAL A 17 15.30 21.78 -11.92
C VAL A 17 15.71 21.97 -10.46
N LEU A 18 15.77 23.20 -9.96
CA LEU A 18 16.15 23.50 -8.58
C LEU A 18 15.17 22.84 -7.58
N PHE A 19 13.85 23.02 -7.78
CA PHE A 19 12.85 22.40 -6.91
C PHE A 19 12.83 20.87 -7.03
N GLY A 20 13.03 20.34 -8.24
CA GLY A 20 13.18 18.90 -8.45
C GLY A 20 14.39 18.32 -7.69
N LEU A 21 15.55 18.97 -7.79
CA LEU A 21 16.77 18.57 -7.06
C LEU A 21 16.59 18.74 -5.54
N ALA A 22 15.92 19.79 -5.08
CA ALA A 22 15.63 19.97 -3.66
C ALA A 22 14.77 18.82 -3.13
N GLY A 23 13.69 18.44 -3.84
CA GLY A 23 12.83 17.31 -3.44
C GLY A 23 13.60 15.99 -3.36
N VAL A 24 14.42 15.69 -4.37
CA VAL A 24 15.30 14.50 -4.36
C VAL A 24 16.32 14.59 -3.23
N GLY A 25 16.91 15.75 -2.97
CA GLY A 25 17.86 15.98 -1.88
C GLY A 25 17.23 15.67 -0.51
N PHE A 26 16.04 16.18 -0.22
CA PHE A 26 15.31 15.85 1.01
C PHE A 26 15.03 14.36 1.15
N LEU A 27 14.59 13.70 0.08
CA LEU A 27 14.37 12.27 0.08
C LEU A 27 15.64 11.49 0.42
N LEU A 28 16.76 11.86 -0.20
CA LEU A 28 18.06 11.22 0.07
C LEU A 28 18.50 11.43 1.53
N ILE A 29 18.32 12.62 2.10
CA ILE A 29 18.64 12.90 3.51
C ILE A 29 17.82 11.99 4.43
N ILE A 30 16.52 11.82 4.17
CA ILE A 30 15.65 10.95 4.97
C ILE A 30 16.13 9.50 4.87
N ILE A 31 16.37 9.00 3.66
CA ILE A 31 16.81 7.60 3.45
C ILE A 31 18.19 7.36 4.09
N CYS A 32 19.15 8.26 3.88
CA CYS A 32 20.48 8.14 4.48
C CYS A 32 20.43 8.18 6.00
N SER A 33 19.61 9.07 6.57
CA SER A 33 19.41 9.15 8.04
C SER A 33 18.77 7.87 8.58
N LEU A 34 17.76 7.33 7.86
CA LEU A 34 17.11 6.09 8.23
C LEU A 34 18.08 4.91 8.20
N ILE A 35 18.88 4.79 7.15
CA ILE A 35 19.87 3.72 7.02
C ILE A 35 20.92 3.86 8.13
N TYR A 36 21.48 5.05 8.33
CA TYR A 36 22.52 5.29 9.32
C TYR A 36 22.03 4.96 10.74
N LYS A 37 20.94 5.59 11.19
CA LYS A 37 20.40 5.38 12.54
C LYS A 37 19.80 3.99 12.71
N GLY A 38 19.17 3.46 11.66
CA GLY A 38 18.61 2.11 11.68
C GLY A 38 19.65 1.03 11.86
N ILE A 39 20.82 1.14 11.20
CA ILE A 39 21.94 0.20 11.36
C ILE A 39 22.54 0.31 12.76
N LEU A 40 22.73 1.52 13.28
CA LEU A 40 23.29 1.73 14.62
C LEU A 40 22.41 1.14 15.73
N GLY A 41 21.10 1.16 15.55
CA GLY A 41 20.15 0.59 16.50
C GLY A 41 19.96 -0.93 16.37
N LEU A 42 20.49 -1.58 15.33
CA LEU A 42 20.35 -3.03 15.16
C LEU A 42 21.10 -3.80 16.25
N SER A 43 20.35 -4.63 16.97
CA SER A 43 20.88 -5.61 17.91
C SER A 43 20.28 -6.99 17.64
N PRO A 44 20.94 -8.09 18.02
CA PRO A 44 20.36 -9.44 17.90
C PRO A 44 19.01 -9.57 18.61
N GLY A 45 18.81 -8.84 19.71
CA GLY A 45 17.56 -8.80 20.47
C GLY A 45 16.36 -8.32 19.66
N ILE A 46 16.55 -7.45 18.65
CA ILE A 46 15.48 -6.97 17.78
C ILE A 46 14.79 -8.12 17.05
N PHE A 47 15.52 -9.15 16.67
CA PHE A 47 14.99 -10.30 15.91
C PHE A 47 14.54 -11.46 16.78
N THR A 48 14.84 -11.46 18.09
CA THR A 48 14.56 -12.58 18.98
C THR A 48 13.60 -12.26 20.11
N LEU A 49 13.58 -11.01 20.56
CA LEU A 49 12.77 -10.56 21.68
C LEU A 49 11.45 -9.92 21.18
N PRO A 50 10.35 -10.06 21.94
CA PRO A 50 9.12 -9.33 21.68
C PRO A 50 9.25 -7.86 22.10
N THR A 51 8.28 -7.02 21.67
CA THR A 51 8.26 -5.58 21.95
C THR A 51 8.21 -5.25 23.43
N ALA A 52 7.61 -6.12 24.25
CA ALA A 52 7.63 -6.00 25.73
C ALA A 52 9.06 -5.93 26.32
N PHE A 53 10.05 -6.48 25.64
CA PHE A 53 11.46 -6.48 26.06
C PHE A 53 12.36 -5.67 25.14
N GLY A 54 11.80 -4.72 24.40
CA GLY A 54 12.53 -3.83 23.49
C GLY A 54 12.98 -4.47 22.17
N GLY A 55 12.50 -5.69 21.84
CA GLY A 55 12.68 -6.33 20.54
C GLY A 55 11.58 -5.94 19.54
N LEU A 56 11.56 -6.58 18.37
CA LEU A 56 10.54 -6.37 17.33
C LEU A 56 10.12 -7.69 16.65
N ALA A 57 10.54 -8.84 17.18
CA ALA A 57 10.31 -10.14 16.54
C ALA A 57 8.81 -10.47 16.39
N ASN A 58 8.01 -10.24 17.44
CA ASN A 58 6.56 -10.40 17.39
C ASN A 58 5.92 -9.42 16.39
N ALA A 59 6.36 -8.16 16.38
CA ALA A 59 5.84 -7.10 15.53
C ALA A 59 6.10 -7.36 14.04
N ILE A 60 7.26 -7.90 13.68
CA ILE A 60 7.59 -8.32 12.31
C ILE A 60 6.63 -9.42 11.83
N LEU A 61 6.43 -10.46 12.64
CA LEU A 61 5.53 -11.57 12.29
C LEU A 61 4.08 -11.11 12.18
N GLY A 62 3.61 -10.33 13.16
CA GLY A 62 2.25 -9.81 13.14
C GLY A 62 1.99 -8.87 11.96
N GLN A 63 2.96 -8.03 11.59
CA GLN A 63 2.86 -7.18 10.39
C GLN A 63 2.67 -8.01 9.11
N ILE A 64 3.40 -9.11 8.98
CA ILE A 64 3.27 -10.00 7.81
C ILE A 64 1.85 -10.59 7.77
N ILE A 65 1.33 -11.05 8.90
CA ILE A 65 -0.03 -11.62 8.99
C ILE A 65 -1.08 -10.57 8.61
N LEU A 66 -1.01 -9.38 9.21
CA LEU A 66 -1.95 -8.29 8.95
C LEU A 66 -1.96 -7.88 7.48
N VAL A 67 -0.77 -7.66 6.90
CA VAL A 67 -0.63 -7.27 5.49
C VAL A 67 -1.08 -8.38 4.54
N PHE A 68 -0.79 -9.64 4.86
CA PHE A 68 -1.25 -10.78 4.07
C PHE A 68 -2.78 -10.89 4.05
N MET A 69 -3.43 -10.85 5.21
CA MET A 69 -4.89 -10.91 5.31
C MET A 69 -5.55 -9.72 4.59
N ALA A 70 -5.03 -8.51 4.81
CA ALA A 70 -5.48 -7.30 4.13
C ALA A 70 -5.33 -7.40 2.61
N SER A 71 -4.20 -7.97 2.15
CA SER A 71 -3.92 -8.15 0.73
C SER A 71 -4.88 -9.12 0.06
N VAL A 72 -5.19 -10.24 0.69
CA VAL A 72 -6.18 -11.21 0.17
C VAL A 72 -7.54 -10.53 0.00
N PHE A 73 -8.02 -9.84 1.03
CA PHE A 73 -9.29 -9.13 0.99
C PHE A 73 -9.31 -8.00 -0.06
N GLY A 74 -8.32 -7.10 0.01
CA GLY A 74 -8.25 -5.92 -0.87
C GLY A 74 -8.04 -6.29 -2.33
N LEU A 75 -7.19 -7.30 -2.62
CA LEU A 75 -6.95 -7.78 -3.98
C LEU A 75 -8.21 -8.44 -4.56
N PHE A 76 -8.84 -9.32 -3.81
CA PHE A 76 -10.02 -10.04 -4.30
C PHE A 76 -11.14 -9.06 -4.65
N ILE A 77 -11.60 -8.26 -3.71
CA ILE A 77 -12.73 -7.35 -3.93
C ILE A 77 -12.34 -6.22 -4.90
N GLY A 78 -11.14 -5.65 -4.76
CA GLY A 78 -10.68 -4.55 -5.62
C GLY A 78 -10.55 -4.95 -7.08
N SER A 79 -10.02 -6.15 -7.38
CA SER A 79 -9.92 -6.62 -8.76
C SER A 79 -11.29 -6.80 -9.43
N PHE A 80 -12.26 -7.42 -8.74
CA PHE A 80 -13.62 -7.54 -9.28
C PHE A 80 -14.30 -6.19 -9.45
N ALA A 81 -14.13 -5.25 -8.51
CA ALA A 81 -14.67 -3.91 -8.63
C ALA A 81 -14.08 -3.17 -9.84
N GLY A 82 -12.76 -3.22 -10.05
CA GLY A 82 -12.10 -2.59 -11.18
C GLY A 82 -12.52 -3.20 -12.53
N ILE A 83 -12.62 -4.55 -12.62
CA ILE A 83 -13.13 -5.24 -13.80
C ILE A 83 -14.59 -4.84 -14.09
N TYR A 84 -15.44 -4.79 -13.06
CA TYR A 84 -16.83 -4.38 -13.21
C TYR A 84 -16.94 -2.96 -13.77
N ILE A 85 -16.21 -2.01 -13.22
CA ILE A 85 -16.22 -0.61 -13.65
C ILE A 85 -15.71 -0.47 -15.09
N SER A 86 -14.64 -1.19 -15.44
CA SER A 86 -14.04 -1.15 -16.78
C SER A 86 -14.97 -1.74 -17.84
N GLU A 87 -15.46 -2.97 -17.63
CA GLU A 87 -16.02 -3.79 -18.70
C GLU A 87 -17.52 -4.10 -18.55
N TYR A 88 -18.09 -4.05 -17.35
CA TYR A 88 -19.50 -4.44 -17.14
C TYR A 88 -20.44 -3.27 -16.92
N SER A 89 -19.96 -2.13 -16.43
CA SER A 89 -20.79 -0.96 -16.16
C SER A 89 -21.21 -0.29 -17.49
N LYS A 90 -22.43 -0.56 -17.94
CA LYS A 90 -23.01 0.04 -19.16
C LYS A 90 -23.55 1.46 -18.92
N ASN A 91 -24.05 1.73 -17.73
CA ASN A 91 -24.61 3.03 -17.37
C ASN A 91 -23.49 3.99 -16.98
N LYS A 92 -23.32 5.07 -17.75
CA LYS A 92 -22.30 6.10 -17.51
C LYS A 92 -22.44 6.75 -16.12
N ALA A 93 -23.65 6.95 -15.63
CA ALA A 93 -23.86 7.56 -14.30
C ALA A 93 -23.36 6.63 -13.19
N VAL A 94 -23.67 5.32 -13.26
CA VAL A 94 -23.18 4.33 -12.32
C VAL A 94 -21.65 4.22 -12.37
N LYS A 95 -21.09 4.15 -13.59
CA LYS A 95 -19.63 4.09 -13.79
C LYS A 95 -18.93 5.29 -13.15
N ASN A 96 -19.38 6.50 -13.47
CA ASN A 96 -18.78 7.72 -12.96
C ASN A 96 -18.99 7.85 -11.43
N GLY A 97 -20.13 7.43 -10.91
CA GLY A 97 -20.39 7.39 -9.48
C GLY A 97 -19.41 6.47 -8.72
N LEU A 98 -19.19 5.25 -9.25
CA LEU A 98 -18.22 4.32 -8.64
C LEU A 98 -16.78 4.84 -8.70
N ILE A 99 -16.37 5.44 -9.82
CA ILE A 99 -15.05 6.08 -9.94
C ILE A 99 -14.91 7.21 -8.92
N CYS A 100 -15.92 8.08 -8.82
CA CYS A 100 -15.92 9.18 -7.84
C CYS A 100 -15.80 8.66 -6.40
N VAL A 101 -16.52 7.61 -6.04
CA VAL A 101 -16.42 6.97 -4.71
C VAL A 101 -14.99 6.47 -4.46
N ILE A 102 -14.38 5.76 -5.40
CA ILE A 102 -13.00 5.27 -5.27
C ILE A 102 -12.03 6.44 -5.09
N GLU A 103 -12.19 7.53 -5.86
CA GLU A 103 -11.31 8.70 -5.78
C GLU A 103 -11.46 9.46 -4.45
N ILE A 104 -12.68 9.59 -3.94
CA ILE A 104 -12.94 10.15 -2.61
C ILE A 104 -12.26 9.31 -1.53
N LEU A 105 -12.42 7.99 -1.58
CA LEU A 105 -11.81 7.08 -0.61
C LEU A 105 -10.28 7.08 -0.66
N LEU A 106 -9.69 7.18 -1.86
CA LEU A 106 -8.23 7.30 -2.04
C LEU A 106 -7.68 8.64 -1.50
N SER A 107 -8.49 9.69 -1.54
CA SER A 107 -8.14 11.03 -1.03
C SER A 107 -8.40 11.16 0.48
N THR A 108 -9.18 10.24 1.05
CA THR A 108 -9.52 10.26 2.48
C THR A 108 -8.31 9.91 3.32
N PRO A 109 -8.00 10.66 4.40
CA PRO A 109 -6.96 10.29 5.35
C PRO A 109 -7.20 8.89 5.92
N SER A 110 -6.15 8.04 5.96
CA SER A 110 -6.27 6.63 6.37
C SER A 110 -6.81 6.44 7.79
N ILE A 111 -6.60 7.43 8.66
CA ILE A 111 -7.13 7.44 10.03
C ILE A 111 -8.67 7.38 10.04
N ILE A 112 -9.33 8.04 9.08
CA ILE A 112 -10.81 8.04 8.97
C ILE A 112 -11.32 6.65 8.63
N VAL A 113 -10.60 5.91 7.77
CA VAL A 113 -10.91 4.50 7.48
C VAL A 113 -10.79 3.66 8.74
N GLY A 114 -9.76 3.89 9.55
CA GLY A 114 -9.59 3.23 10.84
C GLY A 114 -10.77 3.48 11.79
N VAL A 115 -11.16 4.74 11.97
CA VAL A 115 -12.31 5.13 12.81
C VAL A 115 -13.64 4.53 12.28
N PHE A 116 -13.81 4.50 10.97
CA PHE A 116 -14.98 3.90 10.35
C PHE A 116 -15.09 2.39 10.65
N ILE A 117 -13.99 1.66 10.46
CA ILE A 117 -13.95 0.23 10.79
C ILE A 117 -14.06 0.01 12.30
N TYR A 118 -13.49 0.87 13.14
CA TYR A 118 -13.71 0.85 14.57
C TYR A 118 -15.20 0.93 14.91
N ALA A 119 -15.92 1.89 14.35
CA ALA A 119 -17.35 2.08 14.63
C ALA A 119 -18.21 0.89 14.22
N ILE A 120 -17.87 0.19 13.13
CA ILE A 120 -18.65 -0.95 12.64
C ILE A 120 -18.27 -2.27 13.33
N PHE A 121 -16.96 -2.51 13.52
CA PHE A 121 -16.46 -3.80 14.00
C PHE A 121 -16.10 -3.75 15.48
N VAL A 122 -15.16 -2.89 15.86
CA VAL A 122 -14.60 -2.90 17.22
C VAL A 122 -15.66 -2.51 18.24
N SER A 123 -16.45 -1.46 17.97
CA SER A 123 -17.49 -1.03 18.90
C SER A 123 -18.66 -2.04 19.00
N THR A 124 -18.92 -2.80 17.94
CA THR A 124 -20.00 -3.81 17.91
C THR A 124 -19.58 -5.10 18.60
N PHE A 125 -18.34 -5.56 18.37
CA PHE A 125 -17.83 -6.80 18.96
C PHE A 125 -17.09 -6.58 20.30
N GLY A 126 -16.87 -5.33 20.69
CA GLY A 126 -16.31 -4.95 22.00
C GLY A 126 -14.81 -5.21 22.15
N SER A 127 -14.09 -5.57 21.09
CA SER A 127 -12.66 -5.90 21.16
C SER A 127 -11.88 -5.50 19.92
N TYR A 128 -10.64 -5.04 20.13
CA TYR A 128 -9.65 -4.90 19.06
C TYR A 128 -9.25 -6.27 18.53
N SER A 129 -8.99 -6.37 17.22
CA SER A 129 -8.62 -7.64 16.62
C SER A 129 -7.79 -7.46 15.34
N GLY A 130 -6.97 -8.46 15.05
CA GLY A 130 -6.23 -8.55 13.80
C GLY A 130 -7.14 -8.56 12.56
N ILE A 131 -8.34 -9.13 12.67
CA ILE A 131 -9.36 -9.09 11.61
C ILE A 131 -9.79 -7.66 11.34
N ALA A 132 -10.16 -6.89 12.37
CA ALA A 132 -10.59 -5.49 12.20
C ALA A 132 -9.45 -4.65 11.61
N GLY A 133 -8.19 -4.86 12.07
CA GLY A 133 -6.99 -4.22 11.51
C GLY A 133 -6.78 -4.57 10.03
N SER A 134 -6.87 -5.86 9.71
CA SER A 134 -6.72 -6.33 8.33
C SER A 134 -7.83 -5.84 7.40
N LEU A 135 -9.07 -5.70 7.90
CA LEU A 135 -10.17 -5.12 7.13
C LEU A 135 -9.93 -3.63 6.86
N ALA A 136 -9.42 -2.87 7.84
CA ALA A 136 -9.11 -1.45 7.65
C ALA A 136 -8.00 -1.26 6.59
N LEU A 137 -6.91 -2.02 6.67
CA LEU A 137 -5.85 -2.01 5.67
C LEU A 137 -6.34 -2.51 4.31
N GLY A 138 -7.14 -3.58 4.30
CA GLY A 138 -7.72 -4.16 3.09
C GLY A 138 -8.67 -3.22 2.37
N PHE A 139 -9.42 -2.39 3.11
CA PHE A 139 -10.28 -1.37 2.53
C PHE A 139 -9.46 -0.29 1.78
N ILE A 140 -8.33 0.13 2.34
CA ILE A 140 -7.40 1.04 1.66
C ILE A 140 -6.84 0.38 0.40
N MET A 141 -6.40 -0.87 0.49
CA MET A 141 -5.85 -1.62 -0.65
C MET A 141 -6.89 -1.84 -1.75
N LEU A 142 -8.14 -2.16 -1.38
CA LEU A 142 -9.25 -2.35 -2.31
C LEU A 142 -9.38 -1.17 -3.28
N CYS A 143 -9.35 0.07 -2.76
CA CYS A 143 -9.48 1.27 -3.58
C CYS A 143 -8.30 1.42 -4.57
N VAL A 144 -7.07 1.16 -4.12
CA VAL A 144 -5.87 1.20 -4.97
C VAL A 144 -5.96 0.17 -6.09
N VAL A 145 -6.32 -1.07 -5.74
CA VAL A 145 -6.44 -2.18 -6.69
C VAL A 145 -7.58 -1.93 -7.67
N ALA A 146 -8.76 -1.51 -7.20
CA ALA A 146 -9.90 -1.22 -8.05
C ALA A 146 -9.58 -0.13 -9.10
N LYS A 147 -8.94 0.96 -8.68
CA LYS A 147 -8.49 2.02 -9.59
C LYS A 147 -7.48 1.49 -10.60
N THR A 148 -6.46 0.76 -10.15
CA THR A 148 -5.45 0.19 -11.03
C THR A 148 -6.05 -0.75 -12.08
N PHE A 149 -6.96 -1.65 -11.66
CA PHE A 149 -7.62 -2.58 -12.59
C PHE A 149 -8.49 -1.83 -13.59
N PHE A 150 -9.26 -0.84 -13.15
CA PHE A 150 -10.06 0.00 -14.02
C PHE A 150 -9.21 0.73 -15.07
N GLU A 151 -8.13 1.39 -14.66
CA GLU A 151 -7.26 2.16 -15.56
C GLU A 151 -6.46 1.25 -16.51
N ALA A 152 -5.88 0.17 -15.98
CA ALA A 152 -5.07 -0.76 -16.77
C ALA A 152 -5.88 -1.50 -17.84
N LEU A 153 -7.08 -1.97 -17.49
CA LEU A 153 -7.97 -2.61 -18.46
C LEU A 153 -8.54 -1.61 -19.47
N GLY A 154 -8.82 -0.38 -19.02
CA GLY A 154 -9.28 0.70 -19.89
C GLY A 154 -8.24 1.18 -20.91
N SER A 155 -6.95 0.97 -20.64
CA SER A 155 -5.85 1.34 -21.55
C SER A 155 -5.58 0.31 -22.67
N VAL A 156 -6.21 -0.87 -22.63
CA VAL A 156 -6.05 -1.89 -23.68
C VAL A 156 -6.70 -1.44 -24.99
N ASP A 157 -5.95 -1.54 -26.09
CA ASP A 157 -6.40 -1.11 -27.42
C ASP A 157 -7.78 -1.71 -27.76
N PRO A 158 -8.79 -0.88 -28.08
CA PRO A 158 -10.12 -1.36 -28.50
C PRO A 158 -10.06 -2.33 -29.67
N LYS A 159 -9.11 -2.17 -30.60
CA LYS A 159 -8.94 -3.06 -31.75
C LYS A 159 -8.65 -4.51 -31.35
N LEU A 160 -7.90 -4.72 -30.26
CA LEU A 160 -7.64 -6.08 -29.75
C LEU A 160 -8.92 -6.72 -29.22
N LYS A 161 -9.79 -5.94 -28.59
CA LYS A 161 -11.10 -6.42 -28.12
C LYS A 161 -12.00 -6.79 -29.28
N GLU A 162 -12.10 -5.91 -30.29
CA GLU A 162 -12.91 -6.13 -31.50
C GLU A 162 -12.45 -7.36 -32.28
N ALA A 163 -11.14 -7.49 -32.52
CA ALA A 163 -10.57 -8.65 -33.20
C ALA A 163 -10.86 -9.96 -32.44
N SER A 164 -10.80 -9.94 -31.12
CA SER A 164 -11.13 -11.11 -30.30
C SER A 164 -12.61 -11.51 -30.42
N TYR A 165 -13.52 -10.53 -30.42
CA TYR A 165 -14.94 -10.78 -30.63
C TYR A 165 -15.22 -11.29 -32.04
N ALA A 166 -14.52 -10.77 -33.07
CA ALA A 166 -14.63 -11.23 -34.44
C ALA A 166 -14.25 -12.72 -34.64
N LEU A 167 -13.32 -13.20 -33.78
CA LEU A 167 -12.93 -14.62 -33.73
C LEU A 167 -13.88 -15.49 -32.88
N GLY A 168 -15.01 -14.94 -32.42
CA GLY A 168 -16.01 -15.67 -31.64
C GLY A 168 -15.72 -15.79 -30.15
N ALA A 169 -14.74 -15.04 -29.60
CA ALA A 169 -14.45 -15.09 -28.17
C ALA A 169 -15.60 -14.49 -27.34
N SER A 170 -15.96 -15.19 -26.26
CA SER A 170 -16.92 -14.67 -25.27
C SER A 170 -16.32 -13.51 -24.49
N LYS A 171 -17.18 -12.66 -23.92
CA LYS A 171 -16.75 -11.51 -23.11
C LYS A 171 -15.78 -11.90 -22.00
N ARG A 172 -16.04 -13.02 -21.30
CA ARG A 172 -15.15 -13.54 -20.25
C ARG A 172 -13.77 -13.90 -20.82
N GLN A 173 -13.71 -14.54 -21.98
CA GLN A 173 -12.44 -14.90 -22.64
C GLN A 173 -11.67 -13.65 -23.06
N VAL A 174 -12.34 -12.64 -23.61
CA VAL A 174 -11.71 -11.36 -23.98
C VAL A 174 -11.09 -10.69 -22.74
N ILE A 175 -11.83 -10.62 -21.64
CA ILE A 175 -11.32 -10.01 -20.40
C ILE A 175 -10.14 -10.81 -19.84
N MET A 176 -10.31 -12.12 -19.62
CA MET A 176 -9.33 -12.93 -18.87
C MET A 176 -8.09 -13.28 -19.71
N SER A 177 -8.25 -13.54 -21.01
CA SER A 177 -7.15 -14.03 -21.85
C SER A 177 -6.49 -12.94 -22.68
N VAL A 178 -7.22 -11.89 -23.06
CA VAL A 178 -6.68 -10.83 -23.90
C VAL A 178 -6.37 -9.58 -23.09
N MET A 179 -7.36 -9.02 -22.40
CA MET A 179 -7.18 -7.75 -21.69
C MET A 179 -6.26 -7.88 -20.51
N MET A 180 -6.48 -8.86 -19.62
CA MET A 180 -5.62 -9.06 -18.45
C MET A 180 -4.20 -9.45 -18.85
N ALA A 181 -4.01 -10.20 -19.94
CA ALA A 181 -2.68 -10.54 -20.44
C ALA A 181 -1.92 -9.29 -20.92
N ASN A 182 -2.58 -8.40 -21.67
CA ASN A 182 -1.99 -7.15 -22.14
C ASN A 182 -1.76 -6.14 -21.00
N ALA A 183 -2.68 -6.06 -20.04
CA ALA A 183 -2.58 -5.16 -18.89
C ALA A 183 -1.69 -5.71 -17.76
N LYS A 184 -1.23 -6.96 -17.85
CA LYS A 184 -0.51 -7.68 -16.78
C LYS A 184 0.61 -6.86 -16.10
N PRO A 185 1.51 -6.16 -16.80
CA PRO A 185 2.57 -5.38 -16.15
C PRO A 185 2.01 -4.26 -15.26
N ALA A 186 0.97 -3.55 -15.74
CA ALA A 186 0.34 -2.47 -14.99
C ALA A 186 -0.43 -3.02 -13.78
N LEU A 187 -1.16 -4.12 -13.95
CA LEU A 187 -1.90 -4.79 -12.87
C LEU A 187 -0.95 -5.25 -11.74
N ILE A 188 0.15 -5.90 -12.08
CA ILE A 188 1.15 -6.34 -11.10
C ILE A 188 1.75 -5.15 -10.37
N THR A 189 2.13 -4.09 -11.09
CA THR A 189 2.70 -2.88 -10.49
C THR A 189 1.71 -2.24 -9.51
N GLY A 190 0.43 -2.16 -9.85
CA GLY A 190 -0.58 -1.60 -8.97
C GLY A 190 -0.84 -2.44 -7.72
N VAL A 191 -0.84 -3.77 -7.84
CA VAL A 191 -0.94 -4.67 -6.68
C VAL A 191 0.26 -4.48 -5.75
N ILE A 192 1.48 -4.41 -6.29
CA ILE A 192 2.70 -4.17 -5.53
C ILE A 192 2.63 -2.82 -4.78
N LEU A 193 2.19 -1.77 -5.46
CA LEU A 193 2.00 -0.46 -4.84
C LEU A 193 0.95 -0.49 -3.72
N GLY A 194 -0.13 -1.23 -3.92
CA GLY A 194 -1.17 -1.43 -2.90
C GLY A 194 -0.61 -2.12 -1.65
N VAL A 195 0.13 -3.21 -1.81
CA VAL A 195 0.79 -3.92 -0.70
C VAL A 195 1.80 -3.02 0.00
N ALA A 196 2.65 -2.32 -0.77
CA ALA A 196 3.65 -1.40 -0.22
C ALA A 196 3.00 -0.29 0.63
N ARG A 197 1.87 0.25 0.15
CA ARG A 197 1.12 1.28 0.87
C ARG A 197 0.62 0.75 2.20
N ILE A 198 -0.12 -0.35 2.23
CA ILE A 198 -0.73 -0.87 3.47
C ILE A 198 0.31 -1.40 4.46
N ALA A 199 1.47 -1.84 3.99
CA ALA A 199 2.53 -2.33 4.86
C ALA A 199 3.15 -1.24 5.75
N GLY A 200 3.08 0.02 5.35
CA GLY A 200 3.58 1.16 6.12
C GLY A 200 2.50 1.91 6.93
N GLU A 201 1.24 1.50 6.83
CA GLU A 201 0.14 2.21 7.50
C GLU A 201 0.04 1.83 8.98
N SER A 202 0.14 2.84 9.86
CA SER A 202 -0.05 2.67 11.31
C SER A 202 -1.37 3.26 11.79
N ALA A 203 -1.80 4.39 11.24
CA ALA A 203 -2.94 5.15 11.73
C ALA A 203 -4.26 4.35 11.81
N PRO A 204 -4.69 3.57 10.81
CA PRO A 204 -5.90 2.77 10.93
C PRO A 204 -5.76 1.64 11.95
N LEU A 205 -4.57 1.08 12.11
CA LEU A 205 -4.33 -0.02 13.06
C LEU A 205 -4.43 0.42 14.52
N LEU A 206 -4.08 1.66 14.84
CA LEU A 206 -4.25 2.21 16.19
C LEU A 206 -5.71 2.15 16.68
N PHE A 207 -6.67 2.25 15.78
CA PHE A 207 -8.10 2.24 16.11
C PHE A 207 -8.76 0.87 15.96
N THR A 208 -8.15 -0.07 15.25
CA THR A 208 -8.83 -1.33 14.87
C THR A 208 -8.15 -2.57 15.41
N ASN A 209 -6.84 -2.59 15.44
CA ASN A 209 -6.04 -3.70 15.95
C ASN A 209 -5.42 -3.40 17.32
N ALA A 210 -5.18 -2.10 17.63
CA ALA A 210 -4.27 -1.68 18.70
C ALA A 210 -2.89 -2.32 18.50
N ASN A 211 -2.20 -2.70 19.56
CA ASN A 211 -0.93 -3.40 19.48
C ASN A 211 -0.89 -4.52 20.52
N ASN A 212 0.00 -5.50 20.33
CA ASN A 212 0.26 -6.55 21.29
C ASN A 212 1.77 -6.69 21.49
N ASP A 213 2.22 -6.54 22.71
CA ASP A 213 3.63 -6.55 23.04
C ASP A 213 4.25 -7.95 23.10
N PHE A 214 3.42 -8.99 22.97
CA PHE A 214 3.84 -10.38 23.00
C PHE A 214 3.53 -11.08 21.67
N PHE A 215 4.09 -12.26 21.47
CA PHE A 215 3.73 -13.11 20.34
C PHE A 215 2.26 -13.53 20.43
N SER A 216 1.51 -13.25 19.39
CA SER A 216 0.12 -13.69 19.23
C SER A 216 -0.12 -14.04 17.77
N PHE A 217 -0.84 -15.13 17.55
CA PHE A 217 -1.32 -15.58 16.24
C PHE A 217 -2.85 -15.64 16.19
N ASP A 218 -3.50 -15.26 17.29
CA ASP A 218 -4.96 -15.20 17.37
C ASP A 218 -5.47 -13.96 16.64
N ILE A 219 -6.05 -14.18 15.47
CA ILE A 219 -6.60 -13.14 14.60
C ILE A 219 -7.83 -12.45 15.17
N PHE A 220 -8.49 -13.07 16.16
CA PHE A 220 -9.65 -12.50 16.84
C PHE A 220 -9.27 -11.60 18.03
N SER A 221 -8.01 -11.56 18.39
CA SER A 221 -7.43 -10.64 19.37
C SER A 221 -6.46 -9.65 18.71
N SER A 222 -5.95 -8.69 19.46
CA SER A 222 -4.92 -7.74 18.98
C SER A 222 -3.68 -8.48 18.53
N LEU A 223 -3.25 -8.24 17.30
CA LEU A 223 -2.00 -8.74 16.76
C LEU A 223 -0.88 -7.71 16.94
N PRO A 224 0.38 -8.15 17.12
CA PRO A 224 1.53 -7.25 17.06
C PRO A 224 1.59 -6.56 15.70
N SER A 225 2.06 -5.31 15.66
CA SER A 225 2.21 -4.57 14.41
C SER A 225 3.51 -3.78 14.40
N LEU A 226 4.37 -4.02 13.40
CA LEU A 226 5.64 -3.32 13.28
C LEU A 226 5.45 -1.82 13.06
N SER A 227 4.48 -1.41 12.25
CA SER A 227 4.21 -0.01 11.97
C SER A 227 3.69 0.75 13.22
N VAL A 228 2.89 0.09 14.06
CA VAL A 228 2.41 0.66 15.32
C VAL A 228 3.52 0.68 16.35
N SER A 229 4.29 -0.40 16.51
CA SER A 229 5.43 -0.45 17.45
C SER A 229 6.50 0.61 17.13
N ILE A 230 6.78 0.86 15.83
CA ILE A 230 7.68 1.94 15.41
C ILE A 230 7.13 3.29 15.91
N TYR A 231 5.84 3.53 15.74
CA TYR A 231 5.20 4.76 16.18
C TYR A 231 5.28 4.93 17.69
N GLU A 232 4.90 3.92 18.48
CA GLU A 232 4.94 3.94 19.93
C GLU A 232 6.36 4.13 20.46
N PHE A 233 7.34 3.38 19.95
CA PHE A 233 8.74 3.49 20.33
C PHE A 233 9.36 4.85 19.98
N SER A 234 8.94 5.46 18.86
CA SER A 234 9.41 6.78 18.45
C SER A 234 9.01 7.89 19.43
N LEU A 235 7.88 7.72 20.12
CA LEU A 235 7.37 8.66 21.14
C LEU A 235 7.90 8.38 22.54
N SER A 236 8.66 7.29 22.74
CA SER A 236 9.19 6.92 24.04
C SER A 236 10.25 7.93 24.53
N SER A 237 10.29 8.17 25.83
CA SER A 237 11.38 8.90 26.49
C SER A 237 12.67 8.07 26.58
N ASP A 238 12.58 6.74 26.49
CA ASP A 238 13.72 5.83 26.50
C ASP A 238 14.47 5.87 25.15
N GLU A 239 15.77 6.15 25.23
CA GLU A 239 16.64 6.24 24.06
C GLU A 239 16.83 4.87 23.39
N ALA A 240 16.85 3.78 24.15
CA ALA A 240 16.97 2.43 23.59
C ALA A 240 15.74 2.08 22.73
N LEU A 241 14.53 2.42 23.17
CA LEU A 241 13.30 2.22 22.39
C LEU A 241 13.27 3.11 21.14
N ARG A 242 13.71 4.37 21.24
CA ARG A 242 13.82 5.24 20.05
C ARG A 242 14.82 4.70 19.02
N ASN A 243 15.92 4.12 19.48
CA ASN A 243 16.88 3.46 18.58
C ASN A 243 16.29 2.20 17.94
N ALA A 244 15.52 1.42 18.71
CA ALA A 244 14.76 0.29 18.16
C ALA A 244 13.70 0.74 17.13
N ALA A 245 13.06 1.90 17.30
CA ALA A 245 12.16 2.47 16.31
C ALA A 245 12.87 2.77 14.97
N TRP A 246 14.09 3.32 15.01
CA TRP A 246 14.88 3.53 13.78
C TRP A 246 15.22 2.21 13.07
N SER A 247 15.59 1.20 13.85
CA SER A 247 15.85 -0.15 13.30
C SER A 247 14.58 -0.79 12.74
N GLY A 248 13.46 -0.66 13.44
CA GLY A 248 12.15 -1.11 12.97
C GLY A 248 11.75 -0.46 11.63
N ALA A 249 11.94 0.85 11.53
CA ALA A 249 11.67 1.59 10.30
C ALA A 249 12.58 1.14 9.13
N LEU A 250 13.86 0.87 9.40
CA LEU A 250 14.77 0.30 8.40
C LEU A 250 14.33 -1.10 7.98
N LEU A 251 13.94 -1.95 8.92
CA LEU A 251 13.42 -3.30 8.64
C LEU A 251 12.15 -3.25 7.80
N LEU A 252 11.21 -2.37 8.14
CA LEU A 252 9.98 -2.17 7.37
C LEU A 252 10.30 -1.72 5.95
N LEU A 253 11.23 -0.79 5.76
CA LEU A 253 11.69 -0.36 4.43
C LEU A 253 12.27 -1.54 3.63
N ILE A 254 13.15 -2.35 4.25
CA ILE A 254 13.76 -3.51 3.61
C ILE A 254 12.70 -4.56 3.23
N MET A 255 11.75 -4.83 4.11
CA MET A 255 10.65 -5.78 3.84
C MET A 255 9.80 -5.32 2.65
N VAL A 256 9.40 -4.05 2.62
CA VAL A 256 8.58 -3.49 1.54
C VAL A 256 9.35 -3.44 0.22
N LEU A 257 10.59 -2.94 0.22
CA LEU A 257 11.42 -2.90 -0.99
C LEU A 257 11.77 -4.30 -1.48
N GLY A 258 12.10 -5.21 -0.56
CA GLY A 258 12.39 -6.61 -0.88
C GLY A 258 11.19 -7.29 -1.55
N ALA A 259 10.00 -7.17 -0.96
CA ALA A 259 8.77 -7.69 -1.55
C ALA A 259 8.49 -7.12 -2.94
N ASN A 260 8.70 -5.81 -3.13
CA ASN A 260 8.51 -5.13 -4.41
C ASN A 260 9.51 -5.65 -5.48
N ILE A 261 10.79 -5.78 -5.13
CA ILE A 261 11.83 -6.27 -6.03
C ILE A 261 11.57 -7.72 -6.42
N ILE A 262 11.30 -8.58 -5.44
CA ILE A 262 11.00 -10.00 -5.65
C ILE A 262 9.81 -10.17 -6.60
N THR A 263 8.72 -9.44 -6.34
CA THR A 263 7.51 -9.50 -7.17
C THR A 263 7.79 -9.02 -8.60
N LYS A 264 8.55 -7.92 -8.78
CA LYS A 264 8.98 -7.47 -10.10
C LYS A 264 9.80 -8.53 -10.84
N ILE A 265 10.78 -9.15 -10.18
CA ILE A 265 11.62 -10.17 -10.80
C ILE A 265 10.80 -11.37 -11.23
N ILE A 266 9.90 -11.86 -10.38
CA ILE A 266 9.11 -13.07 -10.66
C ILE A 266 8.11 -12.83 -11.81
N PHE A 267 7.40 -11.71 -11.80
CA PHE A 267 6.26 -11.50 -12.69
C PHE A 267 6.57 -10.69 -13.95
N LEU A 268 7.61 -9.83 -13.94
CA LEU A 268 7.95 -9.00 -15.10
C LEU A 268 9.12 -9.54 -15.93
N LYS A 269 9.92 -10.47 -15.40
CA LYS A 269 11.06 -11.07 -16.11
C LYS A 269 10.68 -12.21 -17.08
N ARG A 270 9.39 -12.57 -17.14
CA ARG A 270 8.87 -13.52 -18.16
C ARG A 270 8.38 -12.73 -19.38
N LYS A 271 9.31 -12.21 -20.15
CA LYS A 271 9.15 -11.88 -21.57
C LYS A 271 9.82 -12.97 -22.40
#